data_600ab2f8aa8587d55bffc8787e2b5797
#
_entry.id   600ab2f8aa8587d55bffc8787e2b5797
#
_cell.length_a   1.000
_cell.length_b   1.000
_cell.length_c   1.000
_cell.angle_alpha   90.00
_cell.angle_beta   90.00
_cell.angle_gamma   90.00
#
_symmetry.space_group_name_H-M   'P 1'
#
loop_
_entity.id
_entity.type
_entity.pdbx_description
1 polymer ?
#
loop_
_entity_poly.entity_id
_entity_poly.type
_entity_poly.pdbx_seq_one_letter_code
_entity_poly.pdbx_strand_id
1 'polypeptide(L)'
;EEGGVCRGVVMQEQDGTSRAVRSAYTIVASGGIGGLYRHSTNFPHLTGDALEIAKKHGIRLEHTDYVQIHPTTLYSKKPGRRFLISESVRGEGAVLLDKEGNRFVNELLPRDVVTKAIREQMEKDGTDHVWLSMENIGTESILSHFPNIYRRCKEEGYDVTKEPIPVVPAQHYFMGGIKVNHNSKTSMDHLYAVGETACNGVHGKNRLASNSLLESLVFAKRAAKEIAGERR
;
A
#
# COMPACT_ATOMS: atom_id res chain seq x y z
N GLU A 1 -2.06 -27.79 8.52
CA GLU A 1 -0.93 -28.08 9.41
C GLU A 1 -1.00 -29.46 10.01
N GLU A 2 0.11 -30.00 10.42
CA GLU A 2 0.21 -31.27 11.14
C GLU A 2 1.26 -31.10 12.27
N GLY A 3 0.80 -31.15 13.55
CA GLY A 3 1.67 -31.01 14.70
C GLY A 3 2.42 -29.66 14.81
N GLY A 4 1.79 -28.57 14.42
CA GLY A 4 2.38 -27.23 14.45
C GLY A 4 3.32 -26.91 13.29
N VAL A 5 3.40 -27.80 12.28
CA VAL A 5 4.25 -27.65 11.09
C VAL A 5 3.39 -27.41 9.85
N CYS A 6 3.71 -26.42 9.04
CA CYS A 6 3.07 -26.20 7.77
C CYS A 6 3.44 -27.32 6.79
N ARG A 7 2.45 -27.94 6.17
CA ARG A 7 2.61 -29.04 5.19
C ARG A 7 2.07 -28.72 3.81
N GLY A 8 1.74 -27.46 3.56
CA GLY A 8 1.20 -26.99 2.30
C GLY A 8 -0.03 -26.10 2.48
N VAL A 9 -0.88 -26.06 1.46
CA VAL A 9 -2.09 -25.24 1.43
C VAL A 9 -3.30 -26.06 1.00
N VAL A 10 -4.48 -25.63 1.41
CA VAL A 10 -5.75 -26.11 0.86
C VAL A 10 -6.32 -24.98 0.01
N MET A 11 -6.61 -25.27 -1.24
CA MET A 11 -7.19 -24.33 -2.19
C MET A 11 -8.64 -24.71 -2.44
N GLN A 12 -9.50 -23.71 -2.61
CA GLN A 12 -10.85 -23.89 -3.13
C GLN A 12 -10.81 -23.69 -4.64
N GLU A 13 -11.25 -24.66 -5.40
CA GLU A 13 -11.36 -24.61 -6.85
C GLU A 13 -12.62 -23.83 -7.27
N GLN A 14 -12.72 -23.46 -8.55
CA GLN A 14 -13.87 -22.70 -9.07
C GLN A 14 -15.20 -23.44 -8.97
N ASP A 15 -15.16 -24.76 -8.97
CA ASP A 15 -16.35 -25.63 -8.81
C ASP A 15 -16.77 -25.82 -7.34
N GLY A 16 -16.07 -25.16 -6.41
CA GLY A 16 -16.33 -25.24 -4.96
C GLY A 16 -15.66 -26.43 -4.26
N THR A 17 -14.97 -27.32 -4.99
CA THR A 17 -14.21 -28.40 -4.39
C THR A 17 -12.93 -27.90 -3.71
N SER A 18 -12.44 -28.65 -2.71
CA SER A 18 -11.20 -28.34 -2.03
C SER A 18 -10.08 -29.28 -2.43
N ARG A 19 -8.91 -28.74 -2.75
CA ARG A 19 -7.71 -29.49 -3.09
C ARG A 19 -6.54 -29.15 -2.17
N ALA A 20 -5.96 -30.15 -1.53
CA ALA A 20 -4.73 -30.00 -0.77
C ALA A 20 -3.50 -30.07 -1.68
N VAL A 21 -2.61 -29.08 -1.58
CA VAL A 21 -1.29 -29.07 -2.23
C VAL A 21 -0.24 -29.22 -1.14
N ARG A 22 0.40 -30.36 -1.06
CA ARG A 22 1.47 -30.63 -0.08
C ARG A 22 2.80 -30.06 -0.56
N SER A 23 3.55 -29.49 0.39
CA SER A 23 4.89 -28.94 0.16
C SER A 23 5.76 -29.07 1.42
N ALA A 24 7.08 -29.16 1.21
CA ALA A 24 8.04 -29.14 2.32
C ALA A 24 8.10 -27.79 3.02
N TYR A 25 7.95 -26.70 2.26
CA TYR A 25 7.91 -25.31 2.75
C TYR A 25 6.83 -24.54 2.02
N THR A 26 6.24 -23.57 2.71
CA THR A 26 5.24 -22.66 2.12
C THR A 26 5.70 -21.22 2.33
N ILE A 27 5.60 -20.38 1.30
CA ILE A 27 5.89 -18.95 1.38
C ILE A 27 4.60 -18.18 1.09
N VAL A 28 4.16 -17.37 2.05
CA VAL A 28 3.02 -16.47 1.88
C VAL A 28 3.53 -15.13 1.31
N ALA A 29 2.98 -14.72 0.17
CA ALA A 29 3.31 -13.48 -0.53
C ALA A 29 2.03 -12.82 -1.06
N SER A 30 0.99 -12.73 -0.23
CA SER A 30 -0.38 -12.40 -0.61
C SER A 30 -0.68 -10.90 -0.66
N GLY A 31 0.32 -10.05 -0.38
CA GLY A 31 0.12 -8.59 -0.33
C GLY A 31 -0.54 -8.12 0.97
N GLY A 32 -1.05 -6.89 0.95
CA GLY A 32 -1.58 -6.20 2.13
C GLY A 32 -3.10 -6.29 2.29
N ILE A 33 -3.66 -5.22 2.84
CA ILE A 33 -5.08 -5.12 3.26
C ILE A 33 -5.83 -3.98 2.56
N GLY A 34 -5.27 -3.44 1.48
CA GLY A 34 -5.78 -2.20 0.86
C GLY A 34 -7.19 -2.30 0.31
N GLY A 35 -7.66 -3.50 -0.04
CA GLY A 35 -9.02 -3.74 -0.50
C GLY A 35 -10.11 -3.51 0.54
N LEU A 36 -9.74 -3.44 1.84
CA LEU A 36 -10.66 -3.13 2.93
C LEU A 36 -10.97 -1.62 3.03
N TYR A 37 -10.27 -0.77 2.29
CA TYR A 37 -10.39 0.69 2.39
C TYR A 37 -11.17 1.27 1.21
N ARG A 38 -12.09 2.19 1.50
CA ARG A 38 -12.87 2.93 0.48
C ARG A 38 -11.97 3.61 -0.55
N HIS A 39 -10.89 4.23 -0.08
CA HIS A 39 -9.86 4.83 -0.92
C HIS A 39 -8.54 4.09 -0.71
N SER A 40 -8.06 3.42 -1.74
CA SER A 40 -6.80 2.67 -1.71
C SER A 40 -6.09 2.72 -3.07
N THR A 41 -4.77 2.73 -3.03
CA THR A 41 -3.92 2.55 -4.20
C THR A 41 -3.72 1.08 -4.57
N ASN A 42 -4.23 0.16 -3.74
CA ASN A 42 -4.16 -1.28 -3.95
C ASN A 42 -5.39 -1.81 -4.69
N PHE A 43 -5.30 -3.03 -5.19
CA PHE A 43 -6.42 -3.70 -5.83
C PHE A 43 -7.46 -4.17 -4.79
N PRO A 44 -8.77 -4.18 -5.13
CA PRO A 44 -9.84 -4.54 -4.20
C PRO A 44 -9.76 -5.97 -3.63
N HIS A 45 -9.10 -6.90 -4.32
CA HIS A 45 -8.93 -8.29 -3.87
C HIS A 45 -7.84 -8.48 -2.79
N LEU A 46 -7.10 -7.43 -2.44
CA LEU A 46 -6.08 -7.48 -1.38
C LEU A 46 -6.77 -7.23 -0.03
N THR A 47 -7.43 -8.22 0.50
CA THR A 47 -8.31 -8.15 1.68
C THR A 47 -7.67 -8.69 2.96
N GLY A 48 -6.40 -9.11 2.89
CA GLY A 48 -5.68 -9.61 4.06
C GLY A 48 -6.03 -11.04 4.45
N ASP A 49 -6.55 -11.84 3.54
CA ASP A 49 -7.01 -13.22 3.81
C ASP A 49 -5.94 -14.08 4.47
N ALA A 50 -4.66 -13.89 4.10
CA ALA A 50 -3.55 -14.60 4.75
C ALA A 50 -3.39 -14.24 6.23
N LEU A 51 -3.78 -13.04 6.65
CA LEU A 51 -3.76 -12.64 8.06
C LEU A 51 -4.83 -13.37 8.85
N GLU A 52 -6.03 -13.52 8.30
CA GLU A 52 -7.10 -14.28 8.91
C GLU A 52 -6.74 -15.77 9.01
N ILE A 53 -6.14 -16.34 7.95
CA ILE A 53 -5.61 -17.71 7.98
C ILE A 53 -4.53 -17.84 9.05
N ALA A 54 -3.59 -16.92 9.12
CA ALA A 54 -2.53 -16.91 10.13
C ALA A 54 -3.10 -16.88 11.55
N LYS A 55 -4.07 -16.00 11.81
CA LYS A 55 -4.77 -15.87 13.09
C LYS A 55 -5.49 -17.17 13.47
N LYS A 56 -6.20 -17.79 12.52
CA LYS A 56 -6.92 -19.05 12.72
C LYS A 56 -5.99 -20.20 13.15
N HIS A 57 -4.74 -20.20 12.66
CA HIS A 57 -3.73 -21.22 12.96
C HIS A 57 -2.74 -20.81 14.06
N GLY A 58 -3.02 -19.75 14.84
CA GLY A 58 -2.18 -19.30 15.93
C GLY A 58 -0.81 -18.76 15.51
N ILE A 59 -0.65 -18.38 14.24
CA ILE A 59 0.57 -17.74 13.71
C ILE A 59 0.58 -16.30 14.19
N ARG A 60 1.70 -15.85 14.72
CA ARG A 60 1.81 -14.50 15.29
C ARG A 60 1.68 -13.42 14.24
N LEU A 61 0.81 -12.44 14.52
CA LEU A 61 0.69 -11.18 13.81
C LEU A 61 1.34 -10.06 14.63
N GLU A 62 1.81 -9.02 13.96
CA GLU A 62 2.41 -7.86 14.62
C GLU A 62 2.01 -6.57 13.90
N HIS A 63 1.77 -5.50 14.67
CA HIS A 63 1.47 -4.15 14.16
C HIS A 63 0.35 -4.09 13.12
N THR A 64 -0.75 -4.80 13.35
CA THR A 64 -1.89 -4.83 12.41
C THR A 64 -2.60 -3.49 12.26
N ASP A 65 -2.26 -2.51 13.09
CA ASP A 65 -2.69 -1.11 13.03
C ASP A 65 -1.73 -0.20 12.22
N TYR A 66 -0.58 -0.71 11.77
CA TYR A 66 0.41 0.10 11.04
C TYR A 66 0.07 0.18 9.56
N VAL A 67 -0.74 1.16 9.22
CA VAL A 67 -1.19 1.42 7.84
C VAL A 67 -0.73 2.79 7.38
N GLN A 68 0.02 2.83 6.29
CA GLN A 68 0.44 4.08 5.66
C GLN A 68 -0.64 4.61 4.74
N ILE A 69 -1.03 5.86 4.96
CA ILE A 69 -1.91 6.62 4.08
C ILE A 69 -1.06 7.52 3.18
N HIS A 70 -1.32 7.49 1.88
CA HIS A 70 -0.73 8.47 0.97
C HIS A 70 -1.65 9.70 0.90
N PRO A 71 -1.12 10.92 1.08
CA PRO A 71 -1.95 12.13 1.14
C PRO A 71 -2.71 12.43 -0.15
N THR A 72 -2.07 12.18 -1.31
CA THR A 72 -2.55 12.64 -2.60
C THR A 72 -2.76 11.49 -3.58
N THR A 73 -4.01 11.07 -3.74
CA THR A 73 -4.46 10.22 -4.83
C THR A 73 -5.59 10.92 -5.57
N LEU A 74 -5.70 10.68 -6.87
CA LEU A 74 -6.78 11.29 -7.67
C LEU A 74 -8.14 10.82 -7.15
N TYR A 75 -8.99 11.77 -6.77
CA TYR A 75 -10.34 11.48 -6.33
C TYR A 75 -11.20 11.09 -7.52
N SER A 76 -12.02 10.06 -7.35
CA SER A 76 -13.02 9.64 -8.33
C SER A 76 -14.23 9.05 -7.59
N LYS A 77 -15.43 9.31 -8.09
CA LYS A 77 -16.67 8.68 -7.63
C LYS A 77 -16.78 7.21 -8.09
N LYS A 78 -16.02 6.83 -9.11
CA LYS A 78 -15.98 5.45 -9.61
C LYS A 78 -15.35 4.53 -8.56
N PRO A 79 -15.88 3.32 -8.36
CA PRO A 79 -15.26 2.34 -7.48
C PRO A 79 -13.91 1.87 -8.02
N GLY A 80 -13.09 1.27 -7.13
CA GLY A 80 -11.83 0.65 -7.50
C GLY A 80 -10.60 1.41 -7.03
N ARG A 81 -9.46 1.01 -7.59
CA ARG A 81 -8.14 1.49 -7.23
C ARG A 81 -7.95 2.98 -7.52
N ARG A 82 -7.46 3.74 -6.52
CA ARG A 82 -7.13 5.15 -6.69
C ARG A 82 -5.79 5.31 -7.41
N PHE A 83 -5.74 6.26 -8.32
CA PHE A 83 -4.49 6.60 -9.00
C PHE A 83 -3.60 7.46 -8.11
N LEU A 84 -2.35 7.04 -7.93
CA LEU A 84 -1.38 7.74 -7.10
C LEU A 84 -0.88 9.02 -7.80
N ILE A 85 -1.04 10.16 -7.15
CA ILE A 85 -0.31 11.38 -7.50
C ILE A 85 0.98 11.37 -6.67
N SER A 86 2.11 11.14 -7.33
CA SER A 86 3.41 10.95 -6.70
C SER A 86 3.76 12.08 -5.73
N GLU A 87 4.48 11.74 -4.66
CA GLU A 87 5.02 12.70 -3.71
C GLU A 87 5.96 13.72 -4.37
N SER A 88 6.69 13.32 -5.42
CA SER A 88 7.56 14.20 -6.22
C SER A 88 6.81 15.39 -6.81
N VAL A 89 5.53 15.25 -7.12
CA VAL A 89 4.70 16.38 -7.62
C VAL A 89 4.64 17.50 -6.57
N ARG A 90 4.47 17.16 -5.30
CA ARG A 90 4.51 18.12 -4.19
C ARG A 90 5.93 18.66 -3.97
N GLY A 91 6.93 17.80 -4.13
CA GLY A 91 8.35 18.17 -4.08
C GLY A 91 8.77 19.16 -5.15
N GLU A 92 8.13 19.15 -6.32
CA GLU A 92 8.39 20.09 -7.43
C GLU A 92 7.51 21.35 -7.37
N GLY A 93 6.69 21.53 -6.34
CA GLY A 93 6.01 22.80 -6.08
C GLY A 93 4.48 22.77 -6.21
N ALA A 94 3.85 21.61 -6.38
CA ALA A 94 2.39 21.52 -6.32
C ALA A 94 1.88 21.87 -4.92
N VAL A 95 0.75 22.58 -4.84
CA VAL A 95 0.16 23.07 -3.61
C VAL A 95 -1.24 22.50 -3.39
N LEU A 96 -1.58 22.28 -2.12
CA LEU A 96 -2.91 21.83 -1.69
C LEU A 96 -3.80 23.02 -1.38
N LEU A 97 -5.00 23.01 -1.96
CA LEU A 97 -5.97 24.09 -1.86
C LEU A 97 -7.28 23.58 -1.26
N ASP A 98 -7.92 24.45 -0.47
CA ASP A 98 -9.28 24.28 0.03
C ASP A 98 -10.33 24.52 -1.08
N LYS A 99 -11.61 24.49 -0.73
CA LYS A 99 -12.68 24.72 -1.70
C LYS A 99 -12.76 26.16 -2.24
N GLU A 100 -12.17 27.13 -1.53
CA GLU A 100 -12.06 28.54 -1.95
C GLU A 100 -10.79 28.82 -2.76
N GLY A 101 -9.90 27.84 -2.92
CA GLY A 101 -8.62 28.01 -3.62
C GLY A 101 -7.47 28.52 -2.75
N ASN A 102 -7.60 28.52 -1.43
CA ASN A 102 -6.54 28.93 -0.53
C ASN A 102 -5.65 27.77 -0.12
N ARG A 103 -4.34 27.97 -0.08
CA ARG A 103 -3.39 27.00 0.46
C ARG A 103 -3.55 26.88 1.98
N PHE A 104 -3.62 25.65 2.49
CA PHE A 104 -3.91 25.39 3.92
C PHE A 104 -2.84 24.59 4.66
N VAL A 105 -1.83 24.05 3.99
CA VAL A 105 -0.78 23.22 4.60
C VAL A 105 0.56 23.38 3.88
N ASN A 106 1.66 23.08 4.57
CA ASN A 106 2.96 22.86 3.92
C ASN A 106 3.02 21.42 3.43
N GLU A 107 3.03 21.23 2.12
CA GLU A 107 2.97 19.93 1.42
C GLU A 107 4.22 19.07 1.58
N LEU A 108 5.33 19.67 2.04
CA LEU A 108 6.61 18.97 2.25
C LEU A 108 6.74 18.34 3.64
N LEU A 109 5.74 18.52 4.50
CA LEU A 109 5.68 17.85 5.80
C LEU A 109 5.50 16.32 5.62
N PRO A 110 5.80 15.51 6.67
CA PRO A 110 5.60 14.07 6.65
C PRO A 110 4.18 13.68 6.22
N ARG A 111 4.05 12.51 5.57
CA ARG A 111 2.77 12.04 4.98
C ARG A 111 1.61 11.98 5.96
N ASP A 112 1.86 11.57 7.18
CA ASP A 112 0.86 11.51 8.26
C ASP A 112 0.34 12.90 8.64
N VAL A 113 1.24 13.89 8.72
CA VAL A 113 0.89 15.30 9.00
C VAL A 113 0.05 15.89 7.87
N VAL A 114 0.49 15.73 6.62
CA VAL A 114 -0.25 16.22 5.44
C VAL A 114 -1.60 15.52 5.33
N THR A 115 -1.65 14.20 5.56
CA THR A 115 -2.90 13.43 5.55
C THR A 115 -3.90 13.95 6.59
N LYS A 116 -3.42 14.25 7.81
CA LYS A 116 -4.26 14.81 8.87
C LYS A 116 -4.83 16.16 8.46
N ALA A 117 -3.96 17.08 7.99
CA ALA A 117 -4.38 18.39 7.52
C ALA A 117 -5.43 18.32 6.39
N ILE A 118 -5.26 17.42 5.43
CA ILE A 118 -6.25 17.20 4.35
C ILE A 118 -7.59 16.74 4.93
N ARG A 119 -7.61 15.79 5.86
CA ARG A 119 -8.85 15.29 6.46
C ARG A 119 -9.58 16.39 7.23
N GLU A 120 -8.85 17.15 8.03
CA GLU A 120 -9.39 18.30 8.78
C GLU A 120 -9.98 19.37 7.83
N GLN A 121 -9.30 19.62 6.70
CA GLN A 121 -9.78 20.58 5.70
C GLN A 121 -11.03 20.05 4.97
N MET A 122 -11.06 18.76 4.58
CA MET A 122 -12.23 18.13 3.99
C MET A 122 -13.46 18.22 4.92
N GLU A 123 -13.28 17.96 6.20
CA GLU A 123 -14.32 18.09 7.22
C GLU A 123 -14.83 19.53 7.35
N LYS A 124 -13.93 20.50 7.46
CA LYS A 124 -14.25 21.93 7.50
C LYS A 124 -15.01 22.43 6.27
N ASP A 125 -14.61 21.95 5.09
CA ASP A 125 -15.20 22.34 3.81
C ASP A 125 -16.51 21.61 3.52
N GLY A 126 -16.78 20.48 4.21
CA GLY A 126 -17.89 19.58 3.92
C GLY A 126 -17.76 18.89 2.56
N THR A 127 -16.51 18.52 2.17
CA THR A 127 -16.20 17.96 0.84
C THR A 127 -15.57 16.58 0.95
N ASP A 128 -15.68 15.77 -0.11
CA ASP A 128 -15.07 14.43 -0.21
C ASP A 128 -13.60 14.47 -0.70
N HIS A 129 -13.05 15.64 -0.98
CA HIS A 129 -11.69 15.83 -1.51
C HIS A 129 -11.20 17.25 -1.24
N VAL A 130 -9.91 17.48 -1.42
CA VAL A 130 -9.29 18.81 -1.55
C VAL A 130 -8.72 18.96 -2.95
N TRP A 131 -8.19 20.11 -3.30
CA TRP A 131 -7.62 20.40 -4.60
C TRP A 131 -6.10 20.39 -4.57
N LEU A 132 -5.47 19.91 -5.65
CA LEU A 132 -4.02 19.98 -5.85
C LEU A 132 -3.77 20.77 -7.14
N SER A 133 -3.10 21.93 -6.99
CA SER A 133 -2.64 22.75 -8.13
C SER A 133 -1.19 22.41 -8.47
N MET A 134 -0.94 22.20 -9.76
CA MET A 134 0.40 22.01 -10.32
C MET A 134 0.90 23.27 -11.07
N GLU A 135 0.23 24.39 -10.95
CA GLU A 135 0.52 25.63 -11.67
C GLU A 135 1.97 26.11 -11.47
N ASN A 136 2.47 26.02 -10.23
CA ASN A 136 3.85 26.45 -9.90
C ASN A 136 4.95 25.59 -10.54
N ILE A 137 4.62 24.40 -11.07
CA ILE A 137 5.60 23.52 -11.71
C ILE A 137 5.86 23.95 -13.15
N GLY A 138 4.85 24.51 -13.80
CA GLY A 138 4.87 24.90 -15.21
C GLY A 138 4.63 23.73 -16.18
N THR A 139 4.01 24.05 -17.32
CA THR A 139 3.53 23.06 -18.28
C THR A 139 4.63 22.14 -18.81
N GLU A 140 5.80 22.69 -19.17
CA GLU A 140 6.91 21.92 -19.75
C GLU A 140 7.44 20.87 -18.76
N SER A 141 7.64 21.27 -17.50
CA SER A 141 8.07 20.35 -16.42
C SER A 141 7.01 19.29 -16.12
N ILE A 142 5.73 19.64 -16.11
CA ILE A 142 4.65 18.67 -15.92
C ILE A 142 4.69 17.60 -17.01
N LEU A 143 4.79 18.00 -18.28
CA LEU A 143 4.76 17.08 -19.40
C LEU A 143 6.02 16.20 -19.48
N SER A 144 7.20 16.72 -19.07
CA SER A 144 8.46 15.97 -19.09
C SER A 144 8.65 15.07 -17.86
N HIS A 145 8.35 15.55 -16.66
CA HIS A 145 8.61 14.81 -15.41
C HIS A 145 7.43 13.91 -15.01
N PHE A 146 6.20 14.31 -15.35
CA PHE A 146 4.97 13.60 -14.92
C PHE A 146 4.05 13.18 -16.08
N PRO A 147 4.56 12.64 -17.21
CA PRO A 147 3.75 12.33 -18.39
C PRO A 147 2.61 11.35 -18.10
N ASN A 148 2.84 10.39 -17.20
CA ASN A 148 1.82 9.42 -16.80
C ASN A 148 0.72 10.06 -15.94
N ILE A 149 1.08 11.00 -15.06
CA ILE A 149 0.10 11.73 -14.23
C ILE A 149 -0.74 12.62 -15.14
N TYR A 150 -0.11 13.40 -16.04
CA TYR A 150 -0.81 14.20 -17.00
C TYR A 150 -1.82 13.38 -17.82
N ARG A 151 -1.36 12.29 -18.43
CA ARG A 151 -2.22 11.41 -19.24
C ARG A 151 -3.39 10.87 -18.42
N ARG A 152 -3.12 10.35 -17.24
CA ARG A 152 -4.16 9.75 -16.40
C ARG A 152 -5.20 10.76 -15.91
N CYS A 153 -4.78 11.95 -15.52
CA CYS A 153 -5.71 13.02 -15.16
C CYS A 153 -6.56 13.45 -16.36
N LYS A 154 -5.95 13.53 -17.55
CA LYS A 154 -6.66 13.86 -18.81
C LYS A 154 -7.73 12.82 -19.15
N GLU A 155 -7.46 11.52 -18.95
CA GLU A 155 -8.44 10.42 -19.12
C GLU A 155 -9.63 10.55 -18.15
N GLU A 156 -9.44 11.13 -16.98
CA GLU A 156 -10.52 11.41 -16.00
C GLU A 156 -11.14 12.80 -16.17
N GLY A 157 -10.74 13.55 -17.21
CA GLY A 157 -11.34 14.84 -17.59
C GLY A 157 -10.64 16.07 -17.04
N TYR A 158 -9.47 15.95 -16.42
CA TYR A 158 -8.73 17.06 -15.83
C TYR A 158 -7.47 17.42 -16.62
N ASP A 159 -7.25 18.70 -16.88
CA ASP A 159 -6.02 19.21 -17.46
C ASP A 159 -5.14 19.86 -16.38
N VAL A 160 -4.22 19.08 -15.80
CA VAL A 160 -3.34 19.51 -14.69
C VAL A 160 -2.44 20.69 -15.02
N THR A 161 -2.33 21.07 -16.32
CA THR A 161 -1.58 22.26 -16.75
C THR A 161 -2.40 23.54 -16.71
N LYS A 162 -3.71 23.43 -16.45
CA LYS A 162 -4.67 24.55 -16.53
C LYS A 162 -5.55 24.70 -15.30
N GLU A 163 -5.74 23.60 -14.56
CA GLU A 163 -6.68 23.56 -13.45
C GLU A 163 -6.19 22.68 -12.32
N PRO A 164 -6.58 22.94 -11.07
CA PRO A 164 -6.38 22.03 -9.95
C PRO A 164 -7.14 20.73 -10.14
N ILE A 165 -6.59 19.63 -9.61
CA ILE A 165 -7.23 18.32 -9.64
C ILE A 165 -7.74 17.92 -8.24
N PRO A 166 -8.86 17.17 -8.14
CA PRO A 166 -9.36 16.71 -6.86
C PRO A 166 -8.49 15.56 -6.34
N VAL A 167 -8.04 15.66 -5.09
CA VAL A 167 -7.22 14.63 -4.45
C VAL A 167 -7.78 14.24 -3.08
N VAL A 168 -7.56 12.99 -2.71
CA VAL A 168 -8.02 12.40 -1.44
C VAL A 168 -6.93 11.52 -0.84
N PRO A 169 -6.78 11.50 0.49
CA PRO A 169 -5.93 10.52 1.15
C PRO A 169 -6.44 9.10 0.93
N ALA A 170 -5.51 8.18 0.65
CA ALA A 170 -5.86 6.78 0.40
C ALA A 170 -4.88 5.83 1.11
N GLN A 171 -5.38 4.66 1.50
CA GLN A 171 -4.51 3.58 1.96
C GLN A 171 -3.49 3.26 0.86
N HIS A 172 -2.22 3.08 1.25
CA HIS A 172 -1.14 2.92 0.30
C HIS A 172 -0.24 1.72 0.60
N TYR A 173 0.10 1.48 1.87
CA TYR A 173 0.94 0.37 2.26
C TYR A 173 0.61 -0.11 3.69
N PHE A 174 0.72 -1.42 3.90
CA PHE A 174 0.53 -2.07 5.19
C PHE A 174 1.88 -2.49 5.75
N MET A 175 2.33 -1.90 6.88
CA MET A 175 3.60 -2.21 7.50
C MET A 175 3.51 -3.30 8.56
N GLY A 176 2.30 -3.63 9.00
CA GLY A 176 2.04 -4.77 9.87
C GLY A 176 1.96 -6.09 9.10
N GLY A 177 1.48 -7.13 9.74
CA GLY A 177 1.24 -8.42 9.10
C GLY A 177 1.69 -9.63 9.89
N ILE A 178 1.99 -10.72 9.19
CA ILE A 178 2.52 -11.94 9.77
C ILE A 178 3.91 -11.66 10.30
N LYS A 179 4.10 -11.82 11.63
CA LYS A 179 5.41 -11.62 12.26
C LYS A 179 6.42 -12.60 11.72
N VAL A 180 7.57 -12.08 11.28
CA VAL A 180 8.69 -12.88 10.78
C VAL A 180 10.02 -12.46 11.42
N ASN A 181 10.99 -13.39 11.41
CA ASN A 181 12.39 -13.09 11.72
C ASN A 181 13.09 -12.48 10.49
N HIS A 182 14.42 -12.18 10.58
CA HIS A 182 15.19 -11.62 9.48
C HIS A 182 15.40 -12.53 8.28
N ASN A 183 15.03 -13.80 8.38
CA ASN A 183 15.02 -14.73 7.26
C ASN A 183 13.59 -15.01 6.76
N SER A 184 12.62 -14.19 7.18
CA SER A 184 11.21 -14.29 6.81
C SER A 184 10.49 -15.54 7.33
N LYS A 185 11.07 -16.28 8.29
CA LYS A 185 10.43 -17.42 8.94
C LYS A 185 9.38 -16.91 9.93
N THR A 186 8.19 -17.51 9.90
CA THR A 186 7.08 -17.20 10.82
C THR A 186 7.22 -17.94 12.15
N SER A 187 6.22 -17.82 13.02
CA SER A 187 6.14 -18.61 14.27
C SER A 187 5.70 -20.06 14.05
N MET A 188 5.32 -20.45 12.84
CA MET A 188 4.98 -21.82 12.46
C MET A 188 6.13 -22.41 11.66
N ASP A 189 6.56 -23.63 11.99
CA ASP A 189 7.64 -24.30 11.26
C ASP A 189 7.24 -24.55 9.80
N HIS A 190 8.21 -24.45 8.89
CA HIS A 190 8.10 -24.62 7.44
C HIS A 190 7.21 -23.58 6.77
N LEU A 191 6.85 -22.48 7.45
CA LEU A 191 6.08 -21.38 6.92
C LEU A 191 6.88 -20.07 6.95
N TYR A 192 6.94 -19.42 5.80
CA TYR A 192 7.59 -18.13 5.58
C TYR A 192 6.57 -17.11 5.10
N ALA A 193 6.81 -15.82 5.35
CA ALA A 193 6.03 -14.74 4.76
C ALA A 193 6.96 -13.64 4.26
N VAL A 194 6.68 -13.08 3.07
CA VAL A 194 7.51 -12.08 2.40
C VAL A 194 6.66 -10.99 1.75
N GLY A 195 7.24 -9.81 1.56
CA GLY A 195 6.55 -8.65 1.01
C GLY A 195 5.51 -8.09 1.98
N GLU A 196 4.53 -7.38 1.47
CA GLU A 196 3.57 -6.59 2.26
C GLU A 196 2.69 -7.39 3.24
N THR A 197 2.61 -8.72 3.07
CA THR A 197 1.90 -9.58 4.03
C THR A 197 2.69 -9.85 5.31
N ALA A 198 4.01 -9.59 5.28
CA ALA A 198 4.95 -9.88 6.37
C ALA A 198 5.30 -8.64 7.18
N CYS A 199 5.32 -8.77 8.51
CA CYS A 199 5.88 -7.77 9.41
C CYS A 199 7.28 -8.19 9.86
N ASN A 200 8.31 -7.66 9.19
CA ASN A 200 9.73 -7.85 9.53
C ASN A 200 10.31 -6.68 10.35
N GLY A 201 9.51 -5.62 10.59
CA GLY A 201 9.88 -4.46 11.39
C GLY A 201 10.71 -3.38 10.67
N VAL A 202 11.18 -3.62 9.44
CA VAL A 202 12.12 -2.70 8.75
C VAL A 202 11.51 -1.32 8.45
N HIS A 203 10.21 -1.24 8.28
CA HIS A 203 9.51 0.01 7.97
C HIS A 203 9.04 0.79 9.19
N GLY A 204 8.99 0.15 10.37
CA GLY A 204 8.39 0.78 11.55
C GLY A 204 6.95 1.22 11.28
N LYS A 205 6.57 2.36 11.86
CA LYS A 205 5.21 2.91 11.75
C LYS A 205 4.97 3.74 10.48
N ASN A 206 6.04 4.13 9.77
CA ASN A 206 5.93 5.00 8.58
C ASN A 206 7.02 4.64 7.56
N ARG A 207 6.65 3.91 6.51
CA ARG A 207 7.57 3.42 5.48
C ARG A 207 8.16 4.58 4.66
N LEU A 208 9.48 4.57 4.47
CA LEU A 208 10.15 5.46 3.53
C LEU A 208 9.76 5.12 2.09
N ALA A 209 9.57 6.14 1.27
CA ALA A 209 9.19 5.99 -0.14
C ALA A 209 10.10 4.99 -0.88
N SER A 210 9.51 4.15 -1.72
CA SER A 210 10.15 3.12 -2.56
C SER A 210 10.80 1.93 -1.82
N ASN A 211 10.94 1.95 -0.50
CA ASN A 211 11.62 0.89 0.25
C ASN A 211 10.88 -0.46 0.27
N SER A 212 9.58 -0.49 -0.07
CA SER A 212 8.83 -1.75 -0.10
C SER A 212 9.34 -2.76 -1.13
N LEU A 213 9.81 -2.28 -2.30
CA LEU A 213 10.38 -3.17 -3.32
C LEU A 213 11.72 -3.76 -2.85
N LEU A 214 12.58 -2.96 -2.24
CA LEU A 214 13.85 -3.43 -1.67
C LEU A 214 13.61 -4.44 -0.55
N GLU A 215 12.69 -4.14 0.36
CA GLU A 215 12.29 -5.05 1.43
C GLU A 215 11.84 -6.38 0.87
N SER A 216 10.88 -6.39 -0.06
CA SER A 216 10.37 -7.62 -0.67
C SER A 216 11.46 -8.46 -1.31
N LEU A 217 12.36 -7.86 -2.09
CA LEU A 217 13.47 -8.55 -2.76
C LEU A 217 14.49 -9.12 -1.76
N VAL A 218 14.89 -8.32 -0.77
CA VAL A 218 15.90 -8.74 0.22
C VAL A 218 15.37 -9.87 1.09
N PHE A 219 14.16 -9.74 1.61
CA PHE A 219 13.60 -10.73 2.53
C PHE A 219 13.17 -12.02 1.80
N ALA A 220 12.67 -11.94 0.57
CA ALA A 220 12.43 -13.13 -0.25
C ALA A 220 13.72 -13.90 -0.54
N LYS A 221 14.83 -13.18 -0.85
CA LYS A 221 16.15 -13.80 -1.04
C LYS A 221 16.67 -14.47 0.23
N ARG A 222 16.45 -13.88 1.41
CA ARG A 222 16.82 -14.46 2.70
C ARG A 222 16.03 -15.74 2.98
N ALA A 223 14.70 -15.72 2.79
CA ALA A 223 13.84 -16.89 2.91
C ALA A 223 14.32 -18.04 2.00
N ALA A 224 14.58 -17.74 0.72
CA ALA A 224 15.05 -18.75 -0.23
C ALA A 224 16.40 -19.37 0.17
N LYS A 225 17.34 -18.59 0.69
CA LYS A 225 18.64 -19.07 1.17
C LYS A 225 18.49 -19.99 2.40
N GLU A 226 17.65 -19.62 3.37
CA GLU A 226 17.40 -20.42 4.57
C GLU A 226 16.77 -21.77 4.19
N ILE A 227 15.72 -21.75 3.37
CA ILE A 227 15.04 -22.95 2.86
C ILE A 227 16.04 -23.88 2.12
N ALA A 228 16.91 -23.32 1.30
CA ALA A 228 17.94 -24.09 0.59
C ALA A 228 19.01 -24.67 1.54
N GLY A 229 19.36 -23.96 2.60
CA GLY A 229 20.30 -24.42 3.64
C GLY A 229 19.73 -25.51 4.54
N GLU A 230 18.45 -25.44 4.88
CA GLU A 230 17.77 -26.48 5.67
C GLU A 230 17.59 -27.82 4.90
N ARG A 231 17.78 -27.81 3.57
CA ARG A 231 17.71 -29.03 2.74
C ARG A 231 19.03 -29.79 2.60
N ARG A 232 20.13 -29.26 3.14
CA ARG A 232 21.44 -29.92 3.15
C ARG A 232 21.66 -30.64 4.47
#